data_c7a04186f9fba7e328b75c8f74583ba6
#
_entry.id   c7a04186f9fba7e328b75c8f74583ba6
#
_cell.length_a   1.000
_cell.length_b   1.000
_cell.length_c   1.000
_cell.angle_alpha   90.00
_cell.angle_beta   90.00
_cell.angle_gamma   90.00
#
_symmetry.space_group_name_H-M   'P 1'
#
loop_
_entity.id
_entity.type
_entity.pdbx_description
1 polymer ?
#
loop_
_entity_poly.entity_id
_entity_poly.type
_entity_poly.pdbx_seq_one_letter_code
_entity_poly.pdbx_strand_id
1 'polypeptide(L)'
;MASSTDSLVDEHSLSPISHRTPLLPRHASDSDDEVYCSQTSRAHQVKSYIKQATASLRWTVQPFLPTNPPHWLQTTRPLSLPTVNHRSTSQAVFLGIWLLVNLALIRQSWSLSNISEPSHFPQPTKPEWLHCVESYWLKDDGCGLNGKDCSSYRNVTMAFRCPSHCGTSTGLLNPRVVGGEVANYQPLVVGGGGQGKRYRPDSFICQSAVHAGIVSARWGGCGVLKMLDETHGFSGSEANGIRSIGFPAPFPMSFTFLDNVHTSGCNDLWLTIILLNVACSAIFVLLLGPSPQMFFWVLSIVGYWIVPVASEPSSLPPSWSKATGNFLPFLFVCYWLWNVCWRDTLETISSLDRVWVYLGPWWFGVLMNLTAGWVPLDRLTPHDLQQRPGAFLALSILMTITAILVYHQACCLRKEKRFEKLAVPYAFLAIVLILLCFVPEHSLRIHHYLIGIFLSPLASAKTKISGVLQGFLLGMVQNGVARWSFASILEQTSEVIGDGYLSGDSMPEFDLEQSGLINGLKDLKVSWKSEGPDDRASLVGVMVNDVLRFIVPKINQSLIIHNFLNNLTSISTSPSPLQAAFNQVFFRLAFFDNKMNAEHRISEYTGPVTFFVNNQTWLGPTPVY
;
A
#
# COMPACT_ATOMS: atom_id res chain seq x y z
N MET A 1 -18.35 -2.84 -58.47
CA MET A 1 -17.97 -3.94 -59.37
C MET A 1 -18.08 -5.18 -58.51
N ALA A 2 -19.18 -5.82 -58.50
CA ALA A 2 -19.63 -6.91 -59.39
C ALA A 2 -18.78 -8.14 -59.11
N SER A 3 -19.21 -9.32 -58.77
CA SER A 3 -20.48 -10.06 -58.92
C SER A 3 -20.25 -11.42 -58.25
N SER A 4 -21.15 -11.92 -57.45
CA SER A 4 -22.12 -12.99 -57.86
C SER A 4 -21.45 -14.32 -58.21
N THR A 5 -21.90 -15.47 -57.80
CA THR A 5 -23.21 -16.15 -57.84
C THR A 5 -23.10 -17.48 -57.11
N ASP A 6 -24.07 -17.90 -56.36
CA ASP A 6 -25.07 -18.95 -56.62
C ASP A 6 -24.50 -20.38 -56.76
N SER A 7 -25.07 -21.44 -56.25
CA SER A 7 -26.43 -21.86 -56.02
C SER A 7 -26.48 -23.31 -55.51
N LEU A 8 -27.44 -23.62 -54.76
CA LEU A 8 -28.58 -24.58 -54.86
C LEU A 8 -28.34 -25.99 -54.27
N VAL A 9 -29.12 -26.32 -53.23
CA VAL A 9 -30.41 -27.10 -53.20
C VAL A 9 -30.21 -28.61 -53.30
N ASP A 10 -30.66 -29.39 -52.34
CA ASP A 10 -31.85 -30.26 -52.24
C ASP A 10 -31.76 -31.12 -50.98
N GLU A 11 -32.70 -31.10 -50.11
CA GLU A 11 -34.06 -31.66 -49.89
C GLU A 11 -34.16 -33.19 -49.95
N HIS A 12 -34.96 -33.65 -48.99
CA HIS A 12 -35.68 -34.90 -48.77
C HIS A 12 -35.16 -35.85 -47.70
N SER A 13 -35.92 -36.46 -46.78
CA SER A 13 -37.33 -36.42 -46.44
C SER A 13 -37.58 -37.33 -45.22
N LEU A 14 -38.53 -36.92 -44.38
CA LEU A 14 -39.56 -37.73 -43.71
C LEU A 14 -39.27 -39.02 -42.93
N SER A 15 -39.48 -38.91 -41.63
CA SER A 15 -40.13 -39.70 -40.58
C SER A 15 -40.88 -41.04 -40.99
N PRO A 16 -41.42 -41.93 -40.08
CA PRO A 16 -41.99 -41.65 -38.75
C PRO A 16 -41.88 -42.76 -37.66
N ILE A 17 -42.17 -42.36 -36.43
CA ILE A 17 -42.93 -42.96 -35.32
C ILE A 17 -42.90 -44.48 -35.10
N SER A 18 -42.54 -44.91 -33.85
CA SER A 18 -43.27 -45.93 -33.12
C SER A 18 -43.06 -45.88 -31.60
N HIS A 19 -44.14 -45.75 -30.90
CA HIS A 19 -44.33 -45.95 -29.47
C HIS A 19 -43.89 -47.34 -28.97
N ARG A 20 -43.33 -47.37 -27.73
CA ARG A 20 -43.75 -48.30 -26.65
C ARG A 20 -42.93 -48.14 -25.40
N THR A 21 -43.50 -47.62 -24.33
CA THR A 21 -43.27 -47.97 -22.92
C THR A 21 -44.09 -49.26 -22.61
N PRO A 22 -43.92 -49.99 -21.50
CA PRO A 22 -43.15 -49.77 -20.28
C PRO A 22 -42.40 -51.04 -19.78
N LEU A 23 -41.69 -50.96 -18.65
CA LEU A 23 -41.71 -51.85 -17.48
C LEU A 23 -40.36 -51.79 -16.72
N LEU A 24 -40.41 -51.31 -15.50
CA LEU A 24 -39.54 -51.70 -14.41
C LEU A 24 -39.73 -53.20 -14.11
N PRO A 25 -38.74 -53.94 -13.58
CA PRO A 25 -38.22 -53.73 -12.24
C PRO A 25 -36.79 -54.25 -11.94
N ARG A 26 -36.33 -53.89 -10.73
CA ARG A 26 -35.48 -54.64 -9.80
C ARG A 26 -33.96 -54.61 -9.91
N HIS A 27 -33.40 -54.09 -8.81
CA HIS A 27 -32.26 -54.63 -8.00
C HIS A 27 -31.15 -55.37 -8.72
N ALA A 28 -29.99 -54.76 -8.65
CA ALA A 28 -28.69 -55.41 -8.28
C ALA A 28 -27.74 -54.28 -7.91
N SER A 29 -27.46 -54.20 -6.65
CA SER A 29 -26.22 -54.59 -5.98
C SER A 29 -25.06 -53.66 -6.30
N ASP A 30 -24.70 -52.94 -5.22
CA ASP A 30 -23.37 -52.48 -4.95
C ASP A 30 -22.31 -53.46 -5.46
N SER A 31 -21.39 -53.00 -6.21
CA SER A 31 -19.97 -53.43 -6.05
C SER A 31 -19.08 -52.48 -6.84
N ASP A 32 -18.10 -52.00 -6.13
CA ASP A 32 -16.75 -51.78 -6.58
C ASP A 32 -16.41 -50.67 -7.56
N ASP A 33 -16.04 -49.52 -6.96
CA ASP A 33 -14.86 -48.81 -7.39
C ASP A 33 -14.11 -48.27 -6.16
N GLU A 34 -13.69 -49.19 -5.29
CA GLU A 34 -12.51 -49.03 -4.44
C GLU A 34 -11.31 -49.49 -5.23
N VAL A 35 -10.67 -48.61 -5.96
CA VAL A 35 -9.36 -48.87 -6.52
C VAL A 35 -8.31 -47.98 -5.83
N TYR A 36 -7.54 -48.68 -5.01
CA TYR A 36 -6.18 -48.43 -4.62
C TYR A 36 -5.80 -47.12 -3.90
N CYS A 37 -5.86 -47.13 -2.62
CA CYS A 37 -4.78 -46.64 -1.77
C CYS A 37 -4.71 -47.45 -0.50
N SER A 38 -4.30 -48.71 -0.61
CA SER A 38 -3.87 -49.52 0.53
C SER A 38 -2.37 -49.50 0.57
N GLN A 39 -1.82 -48.55 1.33
CA GLN A 39 -0.57 -48.80 2.04
C GLN A 39 -0.32 -47.69 3.05
N THR A 40 -0.27 -48.18 4.24
CA THR A 40 0.35 -47.77 5.49
C THR A 40 -0.60 -47.12 6.50
N SER A 41 -0.58 -47.69 7.65
CA SER A 41 -1.24 -47.29 8.91
C SER A 41 -1.08 -45.79 9.24
N ARG A 42 -0.01 -45.14 8.77
CA ARG A 42 0.22 -43.70 8.91
C ARG A 42 -0.69 -42.86 7.99
N ALA A 43 -0.98 -43.32 6.77
CA ALA A 43 -1.86 -42.60 5.85
C ALA A 43 -3.32 -42.62 6.33
N HIS A 44 -3.73 -43.70 7.01
CA HIS A 44 -5.06 -43.78 7.64
C HIS A 44 -5.18 -42.86 8.86
N GLN A 45 -4.15 -42.70 9.65
CA GLN A 45 -4.11 -41.75 10.76
C GLN A 45 -4.13 -40.29 10.24
N VAL A 46 -3.33 -39.95 9.24
CA VAL A 46 -3.33 -38.61 8.62
C VAL A 46 -4.68 -38.33 7.97
N LYS A 47 -5.31 -39.32 7.29
CA LYS A 47 -6.66 -39.16 6.71
C LYS A 47 -7.73 -38.96 7.80
N SER A 48 -7.59 -39.63 8.94
CA SER A 48 -8.45 -39.45 10.11
C SER A 48 -8.24 -38.07 10.75
N TYR A 49 -7.01 -37.61 10.92
CA TYR A 49 -6.70 -36.27 11.43
C TYR A 49 -7.17 -35.18 10.49
N ILE A 50 -7.00 -35.31 9.18
CA ILE A 50 -7.50 -34.37 8.18
C ILE A 50 -9.03 -34.38 8.18
N LYS A 51 -9.67 -35.55 8.32
CA LYS A 51 -11.13 -35.67 8.40
C LYS A 51 -11.68 -35.09 9.71
N GLN A 52 -10.97 -35.19 10.81
CA GLN A 52 -11.30 -34.53 12.07
C GLN A 52 -11.02 -33.02 12.02
N ALA A 53 -9.93 -32.59 11.44
CA ALA A 53 -9.62 -31.17 11.25
C ALA A 53 -10.63 -30.50 10.30
N THR A 54 -11.03 -31.14 9.20
CA THR A 54 -12.06 -30.61 8.31
C THR A 54 -13.46 -30.66 8.93
N ALA A 55 -13.75 -31.62 9.82
CA ALA A 55 -14.98 -31.65 10.61
C ALA A 55 -14.95 -30.55 11.69
N SER A 56 -13.81 -30.31 12.34
CA SER A 56 -13.67 -29.23 13.32
C SER A 56 -13.69 -27.85 12.63
N LEU A 57 -13.14 -27.71 11.41
CA LEU A 57 -13.30 -26.48 10.62
C LEU A 57 -14.77 -26.26 10.18
N ARG A 58 -15.52 -27.33 9.93
CA ARG A 58 -16.98 -27.21 9.74
C ARG A 58 -17.68 -26.64 10.98
N TRP A 59 -17.17 -26.94 12.18
CA TRP A 59 -17.70 -26.46 13.45
C TRP A 59 -17.26 -25.02 13.77
N THR A 60 -16.03 -24.69 13.48
CA THR A 60 -15.46 -23.34 13.76
C THR A 60 -15.92 -22.29 12.78
N VAL A 61 -16.40 -22.65 11.59
CA VAL A 61 -16.90 -21.72 10.57
C VAL A 61 -18.45 -21.75 10.47
N GLN A 62 -19.12 -22.65 11.18
CA GLN A 62 -20.54 -22.42 11.45
C GLN A 62 -20.62 -21.23 12.42
N PRO A 63 -21.31 -20.13 12.04
CA PRO A 63 -21.48 -19.04 12.98
C PRO A 63 -22.10 -19.59 14.26
N PHE A 64 -21.71 -19.05 15.41
CA PHE A 64 -22.25 -19.32 16.74
C PHE A 64 -23.76 -18.99 16.85
N LEU A 65 -24.43 -18.86 15.74
CA LEU A 65 -25.88 -18.75 15.68
C LEU A 65 -26.46 -20.17 15.80
N PRO A 66 -27.40 -20.38 16.72
CA PRO A 66 -28.10 -21.64 16.85
C PRO A 66 -28.63 -22.05 15.48
N THR A 67 -28.58 -23.34 15.18
CA THR A 67 -29.09 -23.94 13.94
C THR A 67 -30.57 -23.58 13.67
N ASN A 68 -31.27 -23.14 14.70
CA ASN A 68 -32.56 -22.46 14.64
C ASN A 68 -32.37 -21.06 15.27
N PRO A 69 -32.11 -20.01 14.48
CA PRO A 69 -32.17 -18.65 15.01
C PRO A 69 -33.57 -18.41 15.64
N PRO A 70 -33.66 -17.63 16.72
CA PRO A 70 -34.91 -17.32 17.38
C PRO A 70 -35.96 -16.84 16.33
N HIS A 71 -37.23 -17.16 16.54
CA HIS A 71 -38.32 -16.97 15.57
C HIS A 71 -38.39 -15.57 14.98
N TRP A 72 -37.97 -14.54 15.73
CA TRP A 72 -37.88 -13.15 15.27
C TRP A 72 -36.69 -12.90 14.30
N LEU A 73 -35.66 -13.76 14.30
CA LEU A 73 -34.52 -13.73 13.36
C LEU A 73 -34.80 -14.64 12.14
N GLN A 74 -35.74 -15.59 12.27
CA GLN A 74 -36.19 -16.43 11.14
C GLN A 74 -37.21 -15.71 10.27
N THR A 75 -37.99 -14.81 10.84
CA THR A 75 -38.95 -13.97 10.14
C THR A 75 -38.30 -12.71 9.59
N THR A 76 -37.33 -12.86 8.71
CA THR A 76 -37.17 -11.87 7.65
C THR A 76 -38.17 -12.16 6.53
N ARG A 77 -39.43 -12.37 6.88
CA ARG A 77 -40.44 -11.78 6.01
C ARG A 77 -40.12 -10.28 6.08
N PRO A 78 -39.73 -9.63 4.96
CA PRO A 78 -39.76 -8.17 4.94
C PRO A 78 -41.09 -7.80 5.55
N LEU A 79 -41.08 -6.88 6.54
CA LEU A 79 -42.31 -6.21 6.96
C LEU A 79 -43.13 -6.10 5.70
N SER A 80 -44.30 -6.76 5.64
CA SER A 80 -45.08 -6.98 4.43
C SER A 80 -45.42 -5.63 3.81
N LEU A 81 -44.45 -5.05 3.12
CA LEU A 81 -44.61 -3.90 2.26
C LEU A 81 -45.34 -4.43 1.01
N PRO A 82 -46.49 -3.85 0.69
CA PRO A 82 -47.37 -4.36 -0.34
C PRO A 82 -46.71 -4.28 -1.72
N THR A 83 -46.86 -5.33 -2.47
CA THR A 83 -46.64 -5.49 -3.92
C THR A 83 -45.21 -5.27 -4.48
N VAL A 84 -44.84 -6.03 -5.48
CA VAL A 84 -43.57 -6.06 -6.19
C VAL A 84 -43.11 -4.67 -6.68
N ASN A 85 -44.05 -3.82 -7.09
CA ASN A 85 -43.79 -2.44 -7.55
C ASN A 85 -43.31 -1.51 -6.42
N HIS A 86 -43.90 -1.60 -5.24
CA HIS A 86 -43.47 -0.79 -4.08
C HIS A 86 -42.08 -1.13 -3.58
N ARG A 87 -41.67 -2.39 -3.64
CA ARG A 87 -40.33 -2.82 -3.22
C ARG A 87 -39.26 -2.25 -4.13
N SER A 88 -39.44 -2.30 -5.44
CA SER A 88 -38.49 -1.71 -6.41
C SER A 88 -38.40 -0.20 -6.24
N THR A 89 -39.50 0.49 -6.04
CA THR A 89 -39.53 1.93 -5.78
C THR A 89 -38.81 2.29 -4.48
N SER A 90 -39.07 1.55 -3.38
CA SER A 90 -38.38 1.79 -2.10
C SER A 90 -36.85 1.59 -2.19
N GLN A 91 -36.41 0.57 -2.93
CA GLN A 91 -34.98 0.34 -3.19
C GLN A 91 -34.38 1.49 -4.00
N ALA A 92 -35.03 1.96 -5.04
CA ALA A 92 -34.54 3.06 -5.87
C ALA A 92 -34.46 4.39 -5.08
N VAL A 93 -35.52 4.70 -4.28
CA VAL A 93 -35.51 5.90 -3.41
C VAL A 93 -34.40 5.82 -2.39
N PHE A 94 -34.22 4.68 -1.73
CA PHE A 94 -33.14 4.50 -0.76
C PHE A 94 -31.76 4.70 -1.40
N LEU A 95 -31.49 4.08 -2.55
CA LEU A 95 -30.23 4.23 -3.26
C LEU A 95 -30.01 5.68 -3.72
N GLY A 96 -31.05 6.38 -4.14
CA GLY A 96 -30.99 7.79 -4.51
C GLY A 96 -30.61 8.68 -3.32
N ILE A 97 -31.25 8.49 -2.17
CA ILE A 97 -30.92 9.23 -0.93
C ILE A 97 -29.48 8.90 -0.48
N TRP A 98 -29.11 7.63 -0.47
CA TRP A 98 -27.77 7.18 -0.12
C TRP A 98 -26.70 7.83 -0.99
N LEU A 99 -26.90 7.88 -2.30
CA LEU A 99 -26.03 8.55 -3.25
C LEU A 99 -25.93 10.06 -2.96
N LEU A 100 -27.06 10.75 -2.77
CA LEU A 100 -27.07 12.21 -2.52
C LEU A 100 -26.34 12.56 -1.23
N VAL A 101 -26.52 11.80 -0.15
CA VAL A 101 -25.81 12.00 1.11
C VAL A 101 -24.31 11.79 0.93
N ASN A 102 -23.89 10.74 0.21
CA ASN A 102 -22.46 10.54 -0.09
C ASN A 102 -21.87 11.71 -0.90
N LEU A 103 -22.56 12.17 -1.95
CA LEU A 103 -22.09 13.30 -2.76
C LEU A 103 -21.94 14.59 -1.91
N ALA A 104 -22.87 14.83 -0.97
CA ALA A 104 -22.77 15.96 -0.05
C ALA A 104 -21.56 15.86 0.88
N LEU A 105 -21.33 14.69 1.49
CA LEU A 105 -20.17 14.44 2.35
C LEU A 105 -18.85 14.52 1.59
N ILE A 106 -18.79 13.95 0.38
CA ILE A 106 -17.62 14.02 -0.49
C ILE A 106 -17.29 15.47 -0.85
N ARG A 107 -18.28 16.25 -1.25
CA ARG A 107 -18.10 17.69 -1.53
C ARG A 107 -17.58 18.43 -0.29
N GLN A 108 -18.14 18.14 0.87
CA GLN A 108 -17.69 18.77 2.13
C GLN A 108 -16.26 18.38 2.47
N SER A 109 -15.91 17.07 2.33
CA SER A 109 -14.57 16.57 2.65
C SER A 109 -13.50 17.14 1.71
N TRP A 110 -13.77 17.24 0.40
CA TRP A 110 -12.73 17.51 -0.59
C TRP A 110 -12.68 18.95 -1.13
N SER A 111 -13.74 19.73 -0.98
CA SER A 111 -13.87 21.02 -1.68
C SER A 111 -13.96 22.26 -0.80
N LEU A 112 -14.32 22.13 0.46
CA LEU A 112 -14.72 23.27 1.31
C LEU A 112 -13.65 23.72 2.33
N SER A 113 -12.36 23.42 2.11
CA SER A 113 -11.29 23.85 3.00
C SER A 113 -10.76 25.23 2.64
N ASN A 114 -10.63 26.09 3.64
CA ASN A 114 -10.02 27.40 3.52
C ASN A 114 -9.17 27.74 4.75
N ILE A 115 -8.12 28.54 4.51
CA ILE A 115 -7.23 29.11 5.52
C ILE A 115 -7.32 30.62 5.44
N SER A 116 -7.51 31.27 6.58
CA SER A 116 -7.53 32.72 6.71
C SER A 116 -6.40 33.16 7.64
N GLU A 117 -5.33 33.67 7.05
CA GLU A 117 -4.16 34.19 7.77
C GLU A 117 -3.72 35.51 7.11
N PRO A 118 -4.32 36.66 7.51
CA PRO A 118 -4.11 37.93 6.81
C PRO A 118 -2.67 38.43 6.77
N SER A 119 -1.83 37.99 7.72
CA SER A 119 -0.40 38.38 7.76
C SER A 119 0.44 37.76 6.64
N HIS A 120 -0.02 36.64 6.07
CA HIS A 120 0.69 35.89 5.03
C HIS A 120 -0.13 35.75 3.74
N PHE A 121 -1.45 35.73 3.85
CA PHE A 121 -2.37 35.58 2.71
C PHE A 121 -3.43 36.70 2.76
N PRO A 122 -3.42 37.65 1.84
CA PRO A 122 -4.34 38.78 1.85
C PRO A 122 -5.81 38.38 1.66
N GLN A 123 -6.07 37.19 1.16
CA GLN A 123 -7.41 36.61 0.98
C GLN A 123 -7.45 35.18 1.51
N PRO A 124 -8.64 34.66 1.90
CA PRO A 124 -8.79 33.26 2.24
C PRO A 124 -8.26 32.36 1.14
N THR A 125 -7.28 31.53 1.47
CA THR A 125 -6.54 30.71 0.51
C THR A 125 -6.95 29.25 0.64
N LYS A 126 -7.13 28.57 -0.50
CA LYS A 126 -7.36 27.14 -0.54
C LYS A 126 -6.04 26.42 -0.27
N PRO A 127 -5.97 25.54 0.76
CA PRO A 127 -4.75 24.81 1.06
C PRO A 127 -4.45 23.75 -0.01
N GLU A 128 -3.17 23.52 -0.25
CA GLU A 128 -2.67 22.44 -1.08
C GLU A 128 -2.75 21.11 -0.31
N TRP A 129 -3.24 20.07 -0.98
CA TRP A 129 -3.29 18.74 -0.41
C TRP A 129 -1.92 18.07 -0.45
N LEU A 130 -1.49 17.54 0.70
CA LEU A 130 -0.26 16.78 0.84
C LEU A 130 -0.54 15.34 1.20
N HIS A 131 0.25 14.42 0.67
CA HIS A 131 0.28 13.04 1.15
C HIS A 131 1.00 12.94 2.49
N CYS A 132 0.70 11.88 3.26
CA CYS A 132 1.36 11.68 4.56
C CYS A 132 2.89 11.55 4.47
N VAL A 133 3.39 11.12 3.32
CA VAL A 133 4.83 10.86 3.05
C VAL A 133 5.48 11.94 2.18
N GLU A 134 4.82 13.07 2.01
CA GLU A 134 5.33 14.16 1.19
C GLU A 134 6.30 15.04 1.98
N SER A 135 7.41 15.39 1.35
CA SER A 135 8.46 16.23 1.91
C SER A 135 8.94 17.25 0.89
N TYR A 136 9.58 18.33 1.35
CA TYR A 136 10.15 19.34 0.47
C TYR A 136 11.37 18.84 -0.28
N TRP A 137 12.25 18.14 0.43
CA TRP A 137 13.46 17.60 -0.15
C TRP A 137 13.31 16.09 -0.33
N LEU A 138 13.20 15.69 -1.58
CA LEU A 138 13.15 14.28 -1.95
C LEU A 138 14.57 13.72 -2.06
N LYS A 139 14.73 12.45 -1.74
CA LYS A 139 15.99 11.73 -1.92
C LYS A 139 16.35 11.71 -3.42
N ASP A 140 17.60 12.04 -3.74
CA ASP A 140 18.19 11.99 -5.08
C ASP A 140 17.54 12.92 -6.13
N ASP A 141 16.89 13.99 -5.72
CA ASP A 141 16.24 14.95 -6.62
C ASP A 141 17.23 16.01 -7.20
N GLY A 142 18.53 15.76 -7.11
CA GLY A 142 19.58 16.65 -7.57
C GLY A 142 19.78 17.92 -6.73
N CYS A 143 18.79 18.28 -5.94
CA CYS A 143 18.72 19.46 -5.10
C CYS A 143 18.14 19.05 -3.75
N GLY A 144 18.85 19.29 -2.67
CA GLY A 144 18.43 18.89 -1.31
C GLY A 144 19.04 17.59 -0.84
N LEU A 145 18.24 16.70 -0.27
CA LEU A 145 18.75 15.46 0.32
C LEU A 145 19.42 14.56 -0.73
N ASN A 146 20.66 14.15 -0.45
CA ASN A 146 21.55 13.43 -1.36
C ASN A 146 21.90 14.18 -2.65
N GLY A 147 21.45 15.41 -2.81
CA GLY A 147 21.77 16.29 -3.92
C GLY A 147 22.56 17.51 -3.47
N LYS A 148 22.73 18.46 -4.38
CA LYS A 148 23.38 19.74 -4.10
C LYS A 148 22.47 20.64 -3.26
N ASP A 149 23.08 21.54 -2.51
CA ASP A 149 22.34 22.55 -1.75
C ASP A 149 21.61 23.52 -2.68
N CYS A 150 20.32 23.78 -2.41
CA CYS A 150 19.49 24.69 -3.19
C CYS A 150 18.86 25.75 -2.32
N SER A 151 18.92 26.99 -2.79
CA SER A 151 18.36 28.15 -2.11
C SER A 151 16.96 28.54 -2.56
N SER A 152 16.35 27.82 -3.50
CA SER A 152 15.08 28.20 -4.17
C SER A 152 13.84 28.24 -3.29
N TYR A 153 13.89 27.59 -2.11
CA TYR A 153 12.73 27.49 -1.22
C TYR A 153 12.79 28.40 0.01
N ARG A 154 13.79 29.30 0.10
CA ARG A 154 13.92 30.21 1.24
C ARG A 154 12.73 31.18 1.31
N ASN A 155 12.22 31.42 2.51
CA ASN A 155 11.10 32.34 2.78
C ASN A 155 9.77 31.98 2.11
N VAL A 156 9.60 30.76 1.61
CA VAL A 156 8.31 30.29 1.10
C VAL A 156 7.38 30.00 2.27
N THR A 157 6.14 30.50 2.16
CA THR A 157 5.05 30.18 3.06
C THR A 157 3.98 29.44 2.27
N MET A 158 3.56 28.26 2.77
CA MET A 158 2.63 27.38 2.07
C MET A 158 1.46 27.02 2.96
N ALA A 159 0.25 27.23 2.46
CA ALA A 159 -0.98 26.72 3.05
C ALA A 159 -1.19 25.27 2.64
N PHE A 160 -1.24 24.36 3.59
CA PHE A 160 -1.34 22.93 3.31
C PHE A 160 -2.52 22.26 4.02
N ARG A 161 -2.92 21.10 3.52
CA ARG A 161 -3.93 20.23 4.11
C ARG A 161 -3.44 18.80 4.15
N CYS A 162 -3.56 18.18 5.32
CA CYS A 162 -3.22 16.78 5.56
C CYS A 162 -4.48 15.92 5.69
N PRO A 163 -4.47 14.70 5.13
CA PRO A 163 -5.51 13.72 5.38
C PRO A 163 -5.41 13.17 6.80
N SER A 164 -6.40 12.39 7.19
CA SER A 164 -6.35 11.56 8.40
C SER A 164 -5.28 10.45 8.31
N HIS A 165 -4.98 9.80 9.43
CA HIS A 165 -4.05 8.67 9.56
C HIS A 165 -2.56 8.96 9.33
N CYS A 166 -2.13 10.20 9.10
CA CYS A 166 -0.72 10.49 8.92
C CYS A 166 0.13 10.15 10.16
N GLY A 167 -0.45 10.18 11.35
CA GLY A 167 0.25 9.79 12.58
C GLY A 167 0.54 8.28 12.71
N THR A 168 -0.24 7.43 12.05
CA THR A 168 -0.11 5.96 12.10
C THR A 168 0.50 5.38 10.83
N SER A 169 0.62 6.16 9.77
CA SER A 169 1.24 5.74 8.52
C SER A 169 2.72 5.48 8.72
N THR A 170 3.17 4.29 8.37
CA THR A 170 4.59 3.94 8.42
C THR A 170 5.41 4.55 7.29
N GLY A 171 4.83 4.99 6.22
CA GLY A 171 5.35 5.79 5.11
C GLY A 171 6.70 5.42 4.49
N LEU A 172 7.72 5.14 5.29
CA LEU A 172 9.02 4.66 4.81
C LEU A 172 8.96 3.15 4.60
N LEU A 173 9.09 2.72 3.36
CA LEU A 173 9.21 1.31 3.00
C LEU A 173 10.66 0.84 2.92
N ASN A 174 11.60 1.77 2.73
CA ASN A 174 13.04 1.51 2.73
C ASN A 174 13.69 2.23 3.92
N PRO A 175 14.69 1.61 4.57
CA PRO A 175 15.41 2.25 5.66
C PRO A 175 16.07 3.55 5.21
N ARG A 176 16.02 4.56 6.06
CA ARG A 176 16.77 5.80 5.87
C ARG A 176 17.60 6.09 7.11
N VAL A 177 18.88 6.32 6.90
CA VAL A 177 19.79 6.67 7.98
C VAL A 177 19.84 8.19 8.09
N VAL A 178 19.57 8.70 9.29
CA VAL A 178 19.63 10.13 9.64
C VAL A 178 20.66 10.29 10.75
N GLY A 179 21.81 10.87 10.44
CA GLY A 179 22.92 10.88 11.40
C GLY A 179 23.32 9.47 11.81
N GLY A 180 23.27 9.17 13.09
CA GLY A 180 23.57 7.84 13.64
C GLY A 180 22.35 6.94 13.85
N GLU A 181 21.12 7.35 13.46
CA GLU A 181 19.87 6.62 13.70
C GLU A 181 19.26 6.12 12.39
N VAL A 182 18.79 4.87 12.40
CA VAL A 182 18.12 4.26 11.25
C VAL A 182 16.61 4.41 11.42
N ALA A 183 15.98 5.14 10.50
CA ALA A 183 14.53 5.21 10.36
C ALA A 183 14.05 4.09 9.44
N ASN A 184 13.27 3.15 9.96
CA ASN A 184 12.72 2.04 9.20
C ASN A 184 11.28 1.76 9.64
N TYR A 185 10.35 1.69 8.69
CA TYR A 185 8.91 1.48 8.93
C TYR A 185 8.30 2.40 9.99
N GLN A 186 8.77 3.63 10.04
CA GLN A 186 8.29 4.66 10.96
C GLN A 186 8.12 6.00 10.24
N PRO A 187 7.38 6.97 10.84
CA PRO A 187 7.34 8.34 10.34
C PRO A 187 8.74 8.93 10.20
N LEU A 188 9.04 9.53 9.05
CA LEU A 188 10.29 10.29 8.88
C LEU A 188 10.07 11.72 9.35
N VAL A 189 10.35 11.97 10.62
CA VAL A 189 10.28 13.29 11.24
C VAL A 189 11.62 13.57 11.90
N VAL A 190 12.32 14.59 11.43
CA VAL A 190 13.65 14.99 11.94
C VAL A 190 13.54 16.37 12.58
N GLY A 191 13.78 16.46 13.88
CA GLY A 191 13.65 17.70 14.63
C GLY A 191 12.33 17.84 15.41
N GLY A 192 11.86 19.06 15.58
CA GLY A 192 10.61 19.38 16.29
C GLY A 192 10.73 19.46 17.80
N GLY A 193 11.90 19.14 18.37
CA GLY A 193 12.22 19.38 19.78
C GLY A 193 12.72 20.82 20.02
N GLY A 194 12.66 21.25 21.27
CA GLY A 194 13.14 22.57 21.67
C GLY A 194 12.19 23.73 21.30
N GLN A 195 12.66 24.96 21.56
CA GLN A 195 11.90 26.16 21.23
C GLN A 195 11.89 26.41 19.73
N GLY A 196 10.71 26.70 19.15
CA GLY A 196 10.54 27.04 17.74
C GLY A 196 10.28 25.85 16.83
N LYS A 197 10.22 24.61 17.33
CA LYS A 197 9.83 23.39 16.60
C LYS A 197 10.27 23.36 15.13
N ARG A 198 11.60 23.36 14.90
CA ARG A 198 12.17 23.33 13.56
C ARG A 198 12.32 21.89 13.09
N TYR A 199 11.98 21.65 11.82
CA TYR A 199 12.08 20.34 11.17
C TYR A 199 13.00 20.40 9.96
N ARG A 200 13.71 19.30 9.69
CA ARG A 200 14.56 19.15 8.52
C ARG A 200 13.69 18.99 7.25
N PRO A 201 14.03 19.59 6.10
CA PRO A 201 13.18 19.64 4.92
C PRO A 201 12.80 18.29 4.29
N ASP A 202 13.53 17.23 4.56
CA ASP A 202 13.21 15.87 4.15
C ASP A 202 12.22 15.17 5.08
N SER A 203 11.86 15.80 6.21
CA SER A 203 10.81 15.29 7.09
C SER A 203 9.46 15.31 6.36
N PHE A 204 8.66 14.28 6.58
CA PHE A 204 7.30 14.22 6.04
C PHE A 204 6.45 15.32 6.69
N ILE A 205 5.95 16.24 5.87
CA ILE A 205 5.31 17.48 6.31
C ILE A 205 4.07 17.19 7.18
N CYS A 206 3.18 16.32 6.71
CA CYS A 206 1.96 15.98 7.45
C CYS A 206 2.26 15.27 8.78
N GLN A 207 3.23 14.39 8.82
CA GLN A 207 3.65 13.72 10.05
C GLN A 207 4.32 14.70 11.02
N SER A 208 5.12 15.62 10.50
CA SER A 208 5.70 16.73 11.29
C SER A 208 4.63 17.65 11.84
N ALA A 209 3.56 17.93 11.08
CA ALA A 209 2.43 18.75 11.53
C ALA A 209 1.61 18.05 12.62
N VAL A 210 1.46 16.73 12.56
CA VAL A 210 0.87 15.93 13.66
C VAL A 210 1.78 15.99 14.88
N HIS A 211 3.07 15.77 14.74
CA HIS A 211 4.05 15.87 15.82
C HIS A 211 4.03 17.25 16.48
N ALA A 212 3.94 18.33 15.71
CA ALA A 212 3.83 19.70 16.20
C ALA A 212 2.50 20.00 16.90
N GLY A 213 1.46 19.19 16.67
CA GLY A 213 0.10 19.42 17.19
C GLY A 213 -0.74 20.38 16.34
N ILE A 214 -0.31 20.71 15.14
CA ILE A 214 -1.02 21.59 14.18
C ILE A 214 -2.22 20.88 13.54
N VAL A 215 -2.06 19.61 13.20
CA VAL A 215 -3.12 18.78 12.62
C VAL A 215 -3.37 17.54 13.47
N SER A 216 -4.60 17.04 13.43
CA SER A 216 -4.99 15.83 14.16
C SER A 216 -4.58 14.57 13.39
N ALA A 217 -3.97 13.60 14.09
CA ALA A 217 -3.71 12.28 13.50
C ALA A 217 -4.99 11.58 13.04
N ARG A 218 -6.12 11.79 13.75
CA ARG A 218 -7.41 11.13 13.50
C ARG A 218 -8.26 11.82 12.44
N TRP A 219 -8.26 13.18 12.43
CA TRP A 219 -9.16 13.97 11.60
C TRP A 219 -8.47 14.75 10.50
N GLY A 220 -7.13 14.60 10.37
CA GLY A 220 -6.36 15.45 9.50
C GLY A 220 -6.43 16.91 9.94
N GLY A 221 -6.28 17.83 9.00
CA GLY A 221 -6.37 19.25 9.28
C GLY A 221 -5.63 20.10 8.25
N CYS A 222 -5.69 21.42 8.44
CA CYS A 222 -4.94 22.38 7.66
C CYS A 222 -3.94 23.12 8.53
N GLY A 223 -2.90 23.64 7.90
CA GLY A 223 -1.91 24.47 8.55
C GLY A 223 -1.17 25.34 7.56
N VAL A 224 -0.30 26.18 8.09
CA VAL A 224 0.60 27.01 7.30
C VAL A 224 2.01 26.67 7.71
N LEU A 225 2.82 26.32 6.72
CA LEU A 225 4.23 26.00 6.86
C LEU A 225 5.06 27.18 6.36
N LYS A 226 6.15 27.48 7.06
CA LYS A 226 7.13 28.50 6.68
C LYS A 226 8.51 27.88 6.58
N MET A 227 9.15 28.06 5.42
CA MET A 227 10.55 27.70 5.21
C MET A 227 11.45 28.70 5.90
N LEU A 228 12.49 28.18 6.52
CA LEU A 228 13.51 28.93 7.24
C LEU A 228 14.90 28.61 6.67
N ASP A 229 15.83 29.49 6.99
CA ASP A 229 17.24 29.32 6.62
C ASP A 229 17.92 28.18 7.40
N GLU A 230 19.22 28.12 7.26
CA GLU A 230 20.13 27.17 7.91
C GLU A 230 19.83 27.00 9.40
N THR A 231 19.90 25.77 9.86
CA THR A 231 19.74 25.40 11.25
C THR A 231 20.96 24.60 11.71
N HIS A 232 21.46 24.95 12.90
CA HIS A 232 22.67 24.36 13.43
C HIS A 232 22.48 23.01 14.13
N GLY A 233 21.31 22.42 14.01
CA GLY A 233 20.97 21.10 14.51
C GLY A 233 19.48 20.99 14.79
N PHE A 234 19.03 19.76 14.91
CA PHE A 234 17.63 19.42 15.14
C PHE A 234 17.55 18.54 16.39
N SER A 235 16.83 18.97 17.40
CA SER A 235 16.56 18.15 18.58
C SER A 235 15.38 17.26 18.32
N GLY A 236 15.54 15.95 18.55
CA GLY A 236 14.42 15.01 18.52
C GLY A 236 13.52 15.16 19.76
N SER A 237 12.28 14.76 19.64
CA SER A 237 11.30 14.69 20.73
C SER A 237 10.20 13.68 20.41
N GLU A 238 9.38 13.39 21.40
CA GLU A 238 8.18 12.57 21.22
C GLU A 238 6.94 13.38 21.56
N ALA A 239 6.04 13.54 20.59
CA ALA A 239 4.81 14.30 20.76
C ALA A 239 3.69 13.75 19.87
N ASN A 240 2.46 13.78 20.35
CA ASN A 240 1.25 13.37 19.63
C ASN A 240 1.34 11.97 18.98
N GLY A 241 2.07 11.04 19.64
CA GLY A 241 2.25 9.66 19.19
C GLY A 241 3.28 9.49 18.09
N ILE A 242 4.08 10.52 17.77
CA ILE A 242 5.19 10.45 16.82
C ILE A 242 6.49 10.73 17.56
N ARG A 243 7.47 9.84 17.41
CA ARG A 243 8.87 10.04 17.81
C ARG A 243 9.63 10.66 16.65
N SER A 244 10.24 11.81 16.87
CA SER A 244 11.12 12.45 15.90
C SER A 244 12.59 12.13 16.17
N ILE A 245 13.40 12.14 15.10
CA ILE A 245 14.81 11.85 15.12
C ILE A 245 15.59 13.14 15.36
N GLY A 246 16.63 13.09 16.18
CA GLY A 246 17.59 14.18 16.34
C GLY A 246 18.65 14.16 15.24
N PHE A 247 19.08 15.35 14.80
CA PHE A 247 20.21 15.48 13.87
C PHE A 247 21.14 16.59 14.38
N PRO A 248 22.24 16.24 15.05
CA PRO A 248 23.10 17.20 15.74
C PRO A 248 24.17 17.79 14.81
N ALA A 249 23.79 18.18 13.60
CA ALA A 249 24.71 18.78 12.62
C ALA A 249 24.03 19.92 11.86
N PRO A 250 24.79 20.88 11.32
CA PRO A 250 24.25 21.95 10.49
C PRO A 250 23.56 21.39 9.24
N PHE A 251 22.43 22.01 8.90
CA PHE A 251 21.69 21.68 7.69
C PHE A 251 21.20 22.96 7.02
N PRO A 252 21.29 23.08 5.68
CA PRO A 252 21.17 24.37 5.00
C PRO A 252 19.78 25.00 5.04
N MET A 253 18.75 24.22 5.36
CA MET A 253 17.37 24.69 5.44
C MET A 253 16.61 24.01 6.56
N SER A 254 15.53 24.64 7.00
CA SER A 254 14.57 24.06 7.94
C SER A 254 13.17 24.59 7.63
N PHE A 255 12.16 23.98 8.23
CA PHE A 255 10.81 24.54 8.22
C PHE A 255 10.17 24.51 9.61
N THR A 256 9.16 25.33 9.79
CA THR A 256 8.31 25.37 10.98
C THR A 256 6.86 25.60 10.60
N PHE A 257 5.95 25.43 11.54
CA PHE A 257 4.54 25.72 11.35
C PHE A 257 4.14 27.01 12.06
N LEU A 258 3.16 27.70 11.50
CA LEU A 258 2.56 28.86 12.16
C LEU A 258 1.49 28.40 13.13
N ASP A 259 1.52 28.94 14.33
CA ASP A 259 0.52 28.70 15.36
C ASP A 259 -0.73 29.58 15.14
N ASN A 260 -1.88 29.14 15.67
CA ASN A 260 -3.13 29.90 15.73
C ASN A 260 -3.71 30.37 14.37
N VAL A 261 -3.52 29.57 13.33
CA VAL A 261 -4.10 29.85 12.01
C VAL A 261 -5.59 29.53 11.99
N HIS A 262 -6.42 30.45 11.51
CA HIS A 262 -7.85 30.21 11.35
C HIS A 262 -8.12 29.30 10.14
N THR A 263 -8.65 28.10 10.41
CA THR A 263 -8.96 27.10 9.41
C THR A 263 -10.44 26.75 9.41
N SER A 264 -11.02 26.50 8.25
CA SER A 264 -12.41 26.05 8.10
C SER A 264 -12.54 24.92 7.08
N GLY A 265 -13.42 23.94 7.36
CA GLY A 265 -13.69 22.81 6.46
C GLY A 265 -12.51 21.85 6.27
N CYS A 266 -11.56 21.81 7.20
CA CYS A 266 -10.30 21.06 7.08
C CYS A 266 -10.35 19.63 7.62
N ASN A 267 -11.42 19.27 8.33
CA ASN A 267 -11.56 17.91 8.85
C ASN A 267 -11.80 16.93 7.73
N ASP A 268 -11.13 15.81 7.81
CA ASP A 268 -11.34 14.68 6.93
C ASP A 268 -12.54 13.86 7.39
N LEU A 269 -13.53 13.67 6.53
CA LEU A 269 -14.77 12.97 6.83
C LEU A 269 -14.73 11.49 6.47
N TRP A 270 -13.56 10.93 6.18
CA TRP A 270 -13.38 9.54 5.76
C TRP A 270 -14.13 8.53 6.64
N LEU A 271 -14.00 8.66 7.98
CA LEU A 271 -14.66 7.75 8.93
C LEU A 271 -16.19 7.88 8.87
N THR A 272 -16.70 9.10 8.75
CA THR A 272 -18.13 9.35 8.62
C THR A 272 -18.68 8.72 7.33
N ILE A 273 -17.95 8.86 6.22
CA ILE A 273 -18.31 8.27 4.93
C ILE A 273 -18.29 6.75 5.03
N ILE A 274 -17.26 6.14 5.62
CA ILE A 274 -17.18 4.68 5.78
C ILE A 274 -18.33 4.17 6.67
N LEU A 275 -18.55 4.74 7.84
CA LEU A 275 -19.59 4.30 8.76
C LEU A 275 -20.99 4.44 8.17
N LEU A 276 -21.26 5.52 7.44
CA LEU A 276 -22.51 5.70 6.71
C LEU A 276 -22.69 4.57 5.69
N ASN A 277 -21.68 4.26 4.91
CA ASN A 277 -21.79 3.25 3.85
C ASN A 277 -21.89 1.83 4.41
N VAL A 278 -21.21 1.52 5.52
CA VAL A 278 -21.38 0.26 6.26
C VAL A 278 -22.82 0.12 6.76
N ALA A 279 -23.35 1.16 7.41
CA ALA A 279 -24.73 1.15 7.92
C ALA A 279 -25.75 1.05 6.77
N CYS A 280 -25.62 1.86 5.73
CA CYS A 280 -26.53 1.84 4.58
C CYS A 280 -26.49 0.50 3.85
N SER A 281 -25.33 -0.12 3.67
CA SER A 281 -25.24 -1.45 3.04
C SER A 281 -25.91 -2.54 3.87
N ALA A 282 -25.76 -2.49 5.20
CA ALA A 282 -26.46 -3.42 6.10
C ALA A 282 -27.99 -3.21 6.07
N ILE A 283 -28.45 -1.97 6.14
CA ILE A 283 -29.88 -1.60 6.02
C ILE A 283 -30.45 -2.06 4.69
N PHE A 284 -29.73 -1.83 3.59
CA PHE A 284 -30.13 -2.24 2.25
C PHE A 284 -30.40 -3.75 2.16
N VAL A 285 -29.50 -4.55 2.75
CA VAL A 285 -29.63 -6.02 2.73
C VAL A 285 -30.73 -6.51 3.67
N LEU A 286 -30.78 -5.99 4.91
CA LEU A 286 -31.68 -6.49 5.95
C LEU A 286 -33.14 -6.06 5.71
N LEU A 287 -33.35 -4.78 5.41
CA LEU A 287 -34.69 -4.22 5.33
C LEU A 287 -35.29 -4.28 3.92
N LEU A 288 -34.46 -4.02 2.91
CA LEU A 288 -34.93 -3.94 1.52
C LEU A 288 -34.78 -5.27 0.76
N GLY A 289 -34.02 -6.21 1.27
CA GLY A 289 -33.88 -7.58 0.76
C GLY A 289 -33.64 -7.65 -0.76
N PRO A 290 -32.56 -7.09 -1.30
CA PRO A 290 -32.29 -7.01 -2.74
C PRO A 290 -32.18 -8.40 -3.37
N SER A 291 -32.47 -8.50 -4.68
CA SER A 291 -32.14 -9.70 -5.44
C SER A 291 -30.59 -9.95 -5.38
N PRO A 292 -30.13 -11.21 -5.55
CA PRO A 292 -28.70 -11.51 -5.58
C PRO A 292 -27.92 -10.66 -6.57
N GLN A 293 -28.49 -10.44 -7.75
CA GLN A 293 -27.88 -9.61 -8.79
C GLN A 293 -27.79 -8.14 -8.38
N MET A 294 -28.87 -7.57 -7.83
CA MET A 294 -28.87 -6.18 -7.37
C MET A 294 -27.92 -5.99 -6.20
N PHE A 295 -27.87 -6.92 -5.27
CA PHE A 295 -26.91 -6.92 -4.16
C PHE A 295 -25.46 -6.87 -4.69
N PHE A 296 -25.10 -7.76 -5.60
CA PHE A 296 -23.76 -7.79 -6.19
C PHE A 296 -23.38 -6.48 -6.86
N TRP A 297 -24.26 -5.92 -7.71
CA TRP A 297 -23.94 -4.68 -8.44
C TRP A 297 -23.87 -3.46 -7.55
N VAL A 298 -24.74 -3.35 -6.54
CA VAL A 298 -24.66 -2.25 -5.57
C VAL A 298 -23.35 -2.31 -4.80
N LEU A 299 -22.95 -3.49 -4.32
CA LEU A 299 -21.65 -3.63 -3.65
C LEU A 299 -20.49 -3.35 -4.61
N SER A 300 -20.57 -3.78 -5.86
CA SER A 300 -19.53 -3.51 -6.85
C SER A 300 -19.34 -2.01 -7.07
N ILE A 301 -20.41 -1.26 -7.21
CA ILE A 301 -20.35 0.19 -7.42
C ILE A 301 -19.89 0.92 -6.14
N VAL A 302 -20.53 0.62 -5.01
CA VAL A 302 -20.21 1.30 -3.74
C VAL A 302 -18.77 1.04 -3.31
N GLY A 303 -18.33 -0.23 -3.33
CA GLY A 303 -16.98 -0.58 -2.93
C GLY A 303 -15.90 0.06 -3.80
N TYR A 304 -16.14 0.12 -5.11
CA TYR A 304 -15.21 0.79 -6.01
C TYR A 304 -15.04 2.27 -5.65
N TRP A 305 -16.13 3.01 -5.46
CA TRP A 305 -16.07 4.45 -5.21
C TRP A 305 -15.63 4.83 -3.80
N ILE A 306 -15.85 3.96 -2.81
CA ILE A 306 -15.38 4.22 -1.44
C ILE A 306 -13.85 4.26 -1.35
N VAL A 307 -13.14 3.46 -2.12
CA VAL A 307 -11.68 3.41 -2.07
C VAL A 307 -11.03 4.76 -2.39
N PRO A 308 -11.26 5.38 -3.59
CA PRO A 308 -10.63 6.65 -3.91
C PRO A 308 -11.15 7.84 -3.10
N VAL A 309 -12.28 7.68 -2.41
CA VAL A 309 -12.93 8.78 -1.69
C VAL A 309 -12.63 8.77 -0.19
N ALA A 310 -12.58 7.61 0.43
CA ALA A 310 -12.55 7.52 1.89
C ALA A 310 -11.58 6.48 2.44
N SER A 311 -11.08 5.52 1.66
CA SER A 311 -10.14 4.52 2.17
C SER A 311 -8.70 4.98 2.01
N GLU A 312 -8.20 4.95 0.79
CA GLU A 312 -6.83 5.36 0.49
C GLU A 312 -6.75 5.87 -0.96
N PRO A 313 -6.97 7.16 -1.19
CA PRO A 313 -6.93 7.74 -2.53
C PRO A 313 -5.52 7.64 -3.13
N SER A 314 -5.46 7.36 -4.44
CA SER A 314 -4.19 7.29 -5.18
C SER A 314 -3.52 8.66 -5.38
N SER A 315 -4.27 9.73 -5.24
CA SER A 315 -3.83 11.13 -5.29
C SER A 315 -4.70 11.99 -4.39
N LEU A 316 -4.17 13.09 -3.90
CA LEU A 316 -4.87 14.07 -3.07
C LEU A 316 -4.90 15.44 -3.78
N PRO A 317 -6.08 15.98 -4.08
CA PRO A 317 -7.40 15.35 -4.01
C PRO A 317 -7.54 14.17 -4.97
N PRO A 318 -8.61 13.35 -4.81
CA PRO A 318 -8.84 12.21 -5.69
C PRO A 318 -8.86 12.58 -7.17
N SER A 319 -8.13 11.84 -8.01
CA SER A 319 -8.17 12.01 -9.46
C SER A 319 -9.44 11.41 -10.03
N TRP A 320 -10.46 12.25 -10.22
CA TRP A 320 -11.76 11.82 -10.78
C TRP A 320 -11.61 11.25 -12.19
N SER A 321 -10.70 11.80 -13.00
CA SER A 321 -10.41 11.30 -14.35
C SER A 321 -9.90 9.86 -14.31
N LYS A 322 -8.92 9.57 -13.45
CA LYS A 322 -8.37 8.22 -13.27
C LYS A 322 -9.41 7.25 -12.72
N ALA A 323 -10.18 7.68 -11.70
CA ALA A 323 -11.20 6.86 -11.09
C ALA A 323 -12.33 6.51 -12.09
N THR A 324 -12.85 7.48 -12.85
CA THR A 324 -13.88 7.24 -13.85
C THR A 324 -13.36 6.42 -15.04
N GLY A 325 -12.11 6.63 -15.46
CA GLY A 325 -11.48 5.88 -16.56
C GLY A 325 -11.34 4.39 -16.26
N ASN A 326 -11.04 4.02 -15.03
CA ASN A 326 -10.93 2.62 -14.60
C ASN A 326 -12.27 1.97 -14.26
N PHE A 327 -13.31 2.75 -14.02
CA PHE A 327 -14.61 2.24 -13.55
C PHE A 327 -15.29 1.34 -14.58
N LEU A 328 -15.31 1.75 -15.84
CA LEU A 328 -15.96 0.95 -16.89
C LEU A 328 -15.23 -0.40 -17.14
N PRO A 329 -13.91 -0.45 -17.32
CA PRO A 329 -13.18 -1.72 -17.36
C PRO A 329 -13.43 -2.60 -16.14
N PHE A 330 -13.48 -2.03 -14.95
CA PHE A 330 -13.81 -2.73 -13.72
C PHE A 330 -15.21 -3.37 -13.78
N LEU A 331 -16.22 -2.67 -14.29
CA LEU A 331 -17.57 -3.23 -14.44
C LEU A 331 -17.60 -4.41 -15.43
N PHE A 332 -16.79 -4.41 -16.49
CA PHE A 332 -16.64 -5.57 -17.38
C PHE A 332 -16.05 -6.77 -16.65
N VAL A 333 -15.02 -6.56 -15.81
CA VAL A 333 -14.47 -7.62 -14.96
C VAL A 333 -15.53 -8.15 -14.00
N CYS A 334 -16.30 -7.27 -13.35
CA CYS A 334 -17.40 -7.66 -12.47
C CYS A 334 -18.48 -8.47 -13.22
N TYR A 335 -18.83 -8.06 -14.44
CA TYR A 335 -19.78 -8.80 -15.27
C TYR A 335 -19.30 -10.22 -15.59
N TRP A 336 -18.03 -10.35 -15.96
CA TRP A 336 -17.43 -11.65 -16.20
C TRP A 336 -17.45 -12.51 -14.93
N LEU A 337 -16.99 -11.97 -13.81
CA LEU A 337 -16.96 -12.65 -12.52
C LEU A 337 -18.36 -13.05 -12.05
N TRP A 338 -19.37 -12.18 -12.22
CA TRP A 338 -20.76 -12.52 -11.92
C TRP A 338 -21.19 -13.80 -12.62
N ASN A 339 -20.94 -13.92 -13.92
CA ASN A 339 -21.36 -15.07 -14.72
C ASN A 339 -20.54 -16.34 -14.43
N VAL A 340 -19.26 -16.19 -14.07
CA VAL A 340 -18.36 -17.34 -13.84
C VAL A 340 -18.52 -17.95 -12.45
N CYS A 341 -18.72 -17.12 -11.42
CA CYS A 341 -18.62 -17.62 -10.04
C CYS A 341 -19.63 -17.04 -9.04
N TRP A 342 -19.99 -15.75 -9.09
CA TRP A 342 -20.79 -15.16 -8.01
C TRP A 342 -22.27 -15.51 -8.07
N ARG A 343 -22.84 -15.59 -9.23
CA ARG A 343 -24.28 -15.87 -9.42
C ARG A 343 -24.71 -17.13 -8.67
N ASP A 344 -24.03 -18.24 -8.92
CA ASP A 344 -24.38 -19.54 -8.37
C ASP A 344 -24.31 -19.58 -6.83
N THR A 345 -23.33 -18.89 -6.26
CA THR A 345 -23.12 -18.84 -4.80
C THR A 345 -24.13 -17.91 -4.13
N LEU A 346 -24.33 -16.69 -4.67
CA LEU A 346 -25.22 -15.70 -4.06
C LEU A 346 -26.71 -16.09 -4.14
N GLU A 347 -27.11 -16.87 -5.13
CA GLU A 347 -28.48 -17.40 -5.22
C GLU A 347 -28.78 -18.43 -4.11
N THR A 348 -27.75 -19.09 -3.57
CA THR A 348 -27.90 -20.10 -2.52
C THR A 348 -27.81 -19.54 -1.10
N ILE A 349 -27.32 -18.31 -0.93
CA ILE A 349 -27.10 -17.67 0.37
C ILE A 349 -28.37 -16.92 0.80
N SER A 350 -28.84 -17.18 2.03
CA SER A 350 -29.98 -16.48 2.62
C SER A 350 -29.72 -14.99 2.83
N SER A 351 -30.75 -14.15 2.92
CA SER A 351 -30.60 -12.71 3.12
C SER A 351 -29.82 -12.37 4.41
N LEU A 352 -30.02 -13.13 5.48
CA LEU A 352 -29.26 -12.97 6.73
C LEU A 352 -27.79 -13.37 6.56
N ASP A 353 -27.53 -14.50 5.92
CA ASP A 353 -26.17 -14.94 5.67
C ASP A 353 -25.42 -13.96 4.77
N ARG A 354 -26.09 -13.23 3.88
CA ARG A 354 -25.45 -12.18 3.08
C ARG A 354 -24.83 -11.07 3.91
N VAL A 355 -25.36 -10.77 5.09
CA VAL A 355 -24.76 -9.76 5.98
C VAL A 355 -23.49 -10.29 6.65
N TRP A 356 -23.55 -11.46 7.27
CA TRP A 356 -22.43 -11.97 8.06
C TRP A 356 -21.36 -12.69 7.22
N VAL A 357 -21.83 -13.49 6.28
CA VAL A 357 -20.96 -14.36 5.46
C VAL A 357 -20.36 -13.60 4.29
N TYR A 358 -21.03 -12.58 3.78
CA TYR A 358 -20.58 -11.88 2.58
C TYR A 358 -20.23 -10.41 2.83
N LEU A 359 -21.13 -9.62 3.40
CA LEU A 359 -20.96 -8.18 3.55
C LEU A 359 -19.80 -7.82 4.50
N GLY A 360 -19.64 -8.55 5.63
CA GLY A 360 -18.54 -8.35 6.56
C GLY A 360 -17.16 -8.56 5.91
N PRO A 361 -16.89 -9.75 5.34
CA PRO A 361 -15.65 -10.01 4.59
C PRO A 361 -15.45 -9.08 3.41
N TRP A 362 -16.51 -8.67 2.72
CA TRP A 362 -16.41 -7.70 1.64
C TRP A 362 -15.91 -6.33 2.12
N TRP A 363 -16.46 -5.80 3.21
CA TRP A 363 -15.94 -4.56 3.80
C TRP A 363 -14.49 -4.69 4.25
N PHE A 364 -14.12 -5.86 4.80
CA PHE A 364 -12.73 -6.10 5.16
C PHE A 364 -11.80 -6.01 3.94
N GLY A 365 -12.21 -6.59 2.80
CA GLY A 365 -11.46 -6.52 1.55
C GLY A 365 -11.42 -5.13 0.91
N VAL A 366 -12.56 -4.40 0.90
CA VAL A 366 -12.63 -3.02 0.38
C VAL A 366 -11.72 -2.08 1.17
N LEU A 367 -11.67 -2.25 2.48
CA LEU A 367 -10.88 -1.43 3.41
C LEU A 367 -9.55 -2.11 3.78
N MET A 368 -9.00 -2.97 2.93
CA MET A 368 -7.84 -3.80 3.26
C MET A 368 -6.64 -3.00 3.76
N ASN A 369 -6.42 -1.81 3.21
CA ASN A 369 -5.35 -0.93 3.65
C ASN A 369 -5.51 -0.44 5.12
N LEU A 370 -6.75 -0.31 5.58
CA LEU A 370 -7.06 0.09 6.95
C LEU A 370 -7.18 -1.13 7.87
N THR A 371 -7.75 -2.23 7.37
CA THR A 371 -8.05 -3.43 8.17
C THR A 371 -6.86 -4.39 8.29
N ALA A 372 -5.99 -4.44 7.30
CA ALA A 372 -4.82 -5.31 7.24
C ALA A 372 -3.47 -4.54 7.26
N GLY A 373 -3.48 -3.22 7.43
CA GLY A 373 -2.25 -2.39 7.46
C GLY A 373 -1.26 -2.73 8.59
N TRP A 374 -1.71 -3.46 9.62
CA TRP A 374 -0.87 -3.96 10.70
C TRP A 374 -0.07 -5.22 10.33
N VAL A 375 -0.46 -5.91 9.22
CA VAL A 375 0.26 -7.10 8.75
C VAL A 375 1.56 -6.64 8.09
N PRO A 376 2.73 -7.17 8.50
CA PRO A 376 4.02 -6.72 8.01
C PRO A 376 4.33 -7.25 6.59
N LEU A 377 3.47 -6.99 5.61
CA LEU A 377 3.55 -7.47 4.22
C LEU A 377 3.20 -6.35 3.23
N ASP A 378 3.97 -5.26 3.24
CA ASP A 378 3.71 -4.13 2.32
C ASP A 378 4.13 -4.46 0.88
N ARG A 379 5.31 -5.07 0.72
CA ARG A 379 5.82 -5.60 -0.54
C ARG A 379 6.31 -7.04 -0.34
N LEU A 380 6.08 -7.88 -1.34
CA LEU A 380 6.50 -9.30 -1.31
C LEU A 380 7.84 -9.51 -2.04
N THR A 381 8.77 -8.56 -1.91
CA THR A 381 10.13 -8.73 -2.42
C THR A 381 11.01 -9.43 -1.38
N PRO A 382 12.03 -10.22 -1.79
CA PRO A 382 12.94 -10.85 -0.84
C PRO A 382 13.62 -9.84 0.08
N HIS A 383 13.96 -8.67 -0.44
CA HIS A 383 14.57 -7.57 0.30
C HIS A 383 13.65 -7.04 1.42
N ASP A 384 12.38 -6.72 1.10
CA ASP A 384 11.44 -6.20 2.11
C ASP A 384 11.10 -7.24 3.18
N LEU A 385 11.00 -8.51 2.79
CA LEU A 385 10.76 -9.60 3.74
C LEU A 385 11.92 -9.79 4.74
N GLN A 386 13.15 -9.51 4.32
CA GLN A 386 14.33 -9.57 5.21
C GLN A 386 14.39 -8.38 6.16
N GLN A 387 14.03 -7.19 5.68
CA GLN A 387 14.13 -5.96 6.46
C GLN A 387 13.03 -5.82 7.52
N ARG A 388 11.82 -6.30 7.24
CA ARG A 388 10.68 -6.09 8.11
C ARG A 388 10.55 -7.19 9.17
N PRO A 389 10.66 -6.86 10.47
CA PRO A 389 10.51 -7.84 11.54
C PRO A 389 9.15 -8.54 11.47
N GLY A 390 9.16 -9.88 11.50
CA GLY A 390 7.94 -10.68 11.46
C GLY A 390 7.34 -10.94 10.08
N ALA A 391 7.89 -10.37 8.99
CA ALA A 391 7.35 -10.52 7.64
C ALA A 391 7.34 -11.99 7.16
N PHE A 392 8.42 -12.74 7.38
CA PHE A 392 8.47 -14.16 7.03
C PHE A 392 7.44 -15.01 7.79
N LEU A 393 7.24 -14.71 9.08
CA LEU A 393 6.23 -15.40 9.88
C LEU A 393 4.82 -15.09 9.36
N ALA A 394 4.52 -13.82 9.12
CA ALA A 394 3.24 -13.39 8.59
C ALA A 394 2.96 -14.01 7.20
N LEU A 395 3.96 -14.03 6.31
CA LEU A 395 3.85 -14.67 5.01
C LEU A 395 3.60 -16.18 5.13
N SER A 396 4.32 -16.87 6.02
CA SER A 396 4.16 -18.30 6.25
C SER A 396 2.76 -18.64 6.77
N ILE A 397 2.23 -17.86 7.70
CA ILE A 397 0.87 -18.01 8.22
C ILE A 397 -0.15 -17.78 7.10
N LEU A 398 -0.01 -16.70 6.33
CA LEU A 398 -0.92 -16.36 5.23
C LEU A 398 -0.92 -17.45 4.15
N MET A 399 0.25 -17.95 3.75
CA MET A 399 0.38 -19.03 2.78
C MET A 399 -0.24 -20.34 3.28
N THR A 400 -0.06 -20.68 4.56
CA THR A 400 -0.67 -21.86 5.18
C THR A 400 -2.20 -21.77 5.19
N ILE A 401 -2.75 -20.64 5.62
CA ILE A 401 -4.20 -20.39 5.60
C ILE A 401 -4.73 -20.49 4.18
N THR A 402 -4.06 -19.85 3.21
CA THR A 402 -4.46 -19.87 1.79
C THR A 402 -4.44 -21.30 1.25
N ALA A 403 -3.40 -22.07 1.53
CA ALA A 403 -3.29 -23.46 1.10
C ALA A 403 -4.44 -24.33 1.65
N ILE A 404 -4.78 -24.18 2.94
CA ILE A 404 -5.91 -24.89 3.57
C ILE A 404 -7.24 -24.52 2.89
N LEU A 405 -7.46 -23.22 2.64
CA LEU A 405 -8.68 -22.74 1.99
C LEU A 405 -8.79 -23.23 0.54
N VAL A 406 -7.71 -23.16 -0.23
CA VAL A 406 -7.65 -23.67 -1.60
C VAL A 406 -7.91 -25.16 -1.64
N TYR A 407 -7.29 -25.94 -0.75
CA TYR A 407 -7.53 -27.37 -0.63
C TYR A 407 -9.00 -27.67 -0.30
N HIS A 408 -9.59 -26.94 0.68
CA HIS A 408 -10.99 -27.10 1.03
C HIS A 408 -11.91 -26.80 -0.17
N GLN A 409 -11.67 -25.71 -0.89
CA GLN A 409 -12.45 -25.34 -2.08
C GLN A 409 -12.28 -26.38 -3.20
N ALA A 410 -11.09 -26.87 -3.44
CA ALA A 410 -10.82 -27.93 -4.42
C ALA A 410 -11.62 -29.21 -4.10
N CYS A 411 -11.67 -29.62 -2.83
CA CYS A 411 -12.48 -30.76 -2.39
C CYS A 411 -13.99 -30.53 -2.62
N CYS A 412 -14.48 -29.30 -2.37
CA CYS A 412 -15.89 -28.96 -2.62
C CYS A 412 -16.21 -28.97 -4.11
N LEU A 413 -15.38 -28.34 -4.94
CA LEU A 413 -15.52 -28.31 -6.40
C LEU A 413 -15.44 -29.70 -7.03
N ARG A 414 -14.59 -30.59 -6.47
CA ARG A 414 -14.50 -31.98 -6.91
C ARG A 414 -15.80 -32.74 -6.63
N LYS A 415 -16.43 -32.53 -5.47
CA LYS A 415 -17.75 -33.09 -5.15
C LYS A 415 -18.84 -32.58 -6.11
N GLU A 416 -18.73 -31.31 -6.54
CA GLU A 416 -19.64 -30.70 -7.52
C GLU A 416 -19.32 -31.05 -8.98
N LYS A 417 -18.30 -31.89 -9.24
CA LYS A 417 -17.81 -32.28 -10.58
C LYS A 417 -17.41 -31.06 -11.46
N ARG A 418 -16.97 -29.97 -10.84
CA ARG A 418 -16.52 -28.72 -11.49
C ARG A 418 -15.01 -28.56 -11.48
N PHE A 419 -14.29 -29.35 -10.70
CA PHE A 419 -12.85 -29.22 -10.48
C PHE A 419 -12.05 -29.35 -11.79
N GLU A 420 -12.33 -30.36 -12.61
CA GLU A 420 -11.60 -30.61 -13.87
C GLU A 420 -11.72 -29.44 -14.85
N LYS A 421 -12.90 -28.82 -14.93
CA LYS A 421 -13.13 -27.66 -15.80
C LYS A 421 -12.30 -26.44 -15.39
N LEU A 422 -11.95 -26.33 -14.11
CA LEU A 422 -11.12 -25.23 -13.59
C LEU A 422 -9.62 -25.60 -13.59
N ALA A 423 -9.28 -26.87 -13.39
CA ALA A 423 -7.88 -27.31 -13.28
C ALA A 423 -7.07 -26.97 -14.55
N VAL A 424 -7.64 -27.16 -15.74
CA VAL A 424 -6.92 -26.91 -17.01
C VAL A 424 -6.58 -25.41 -17.20
N PRO A 425 -7.53 -24.45 -17.08
CA PRO A 425 -7.19 -23.03 -17.14
C PRO A 425 -6.16 -22.60 -16.07
N TYR A 426 -6.23 -23.15 -14.86
CA TYR A 426 -5.27 -22.82 -13.80
C TYR A 426 -3.88 -23.42 -14.05
N ALA A 427 -3.80 -24.61 -14.61
CA ALA A 427 -2.51 -25.18 -15.03
C ALA A 427 -1.86 -24.32 -16.14
N PHE A 428 -2.66 -23.87 -17.11
CA PHE A 428 -2.19 -22.96 -18.15
C PHE A 428 -1.74 -21.61 -17.56
N LEU A 429 -2.54 -21.01 -16.65
CA LEU A 429 -2.17 -19.77 -15.96
C LEU A 429 -0.86 -19.92 -15.20
N ALA A 430 -0.68 -21.03 -14.47
CA ALA A 430 0.57 -21.29 -13.74
C ALA A 430 1.78 -21.35 -14.68
N ILE A 431 1.65 -22.02 -15.83
CA ILE A 431 2.71 -22.07 -16.84
C ILE A 431 3.04 -20.66 -17.36
N VAL A 432 2.03 -19.86 -17.68
CA VAL A 432 2.24 -18.49 -18.15
C VAL A 432 2.95 -17.65 -17.09
N LEU A 433 2.53 -17.71 -15.81
CA LEU A 433 3.18 -16.97 -14.71
C LEU A 433 4.64 -17.41 -14.53
N ILE A 434 4.93 -18.71 -14.63
CA ILE A 434 6.31 -19.22 -14.56
C ILE A 434 7.14 -18.68 -15.74
N LEU A 435 6.61 -18.66 -16.95
CA LEU A 435 7.32 -18.12 -18.11
C LEU A 435 7.60 -16.61 -17.97
N LEU A 436 6.67 -15.86 -17.37
CA LEU A 436 6.86 -14.44 -17.13
C LEU A 436 7.98 -14.13 -16.11
N CYS A 437 8.30 -15.06 -15.20
CA CYS A 437 9.44 -14.90 -14.28
C CYS A 437 10.80 -14.90 -14.96
N PHE A 438 10.90 -15.37 -16.21
CA PHE A 438 12.15 -15.42 -16.96
C PHE A 438 12.38 -14.22 -17.89
N VAL A 439 11.49 -13.21 -17.84
CA VAL A 439 11.67 -11.99 -18.65
C VAL A 439 12.82 -11.16 -18.05
N PRO A 440 13.90 -10.89 -18.81
CA PRO A 440 15.06 -10.17 -18.27
C PRO A 440 14.68 -8.74 -17.87
N GLU A 441 15.37 -8.20 -16.87
CA GLU A 441 15.20 -6.84 -16.34
C GLU A 441 13.78 -6.51 -15.81
N HIS A 442 12.90 -7.51 -15.74
CA HIS A 442 11.55 -7.35 -15.23
C HIS A 442 11.32 -8.24 -14.02
N SER A 443 10.52 -7.74 -13.09
CA SER A 443 10.06 -8.46 -11.90
C SER A 443 8.56 -8.73 -12.00
N LEU A 444 8.16 -9.97 -11.67
CA LEU A 444 6.76 -10.34 -11.60
C LEU A 444 6.14 -9.73 -10.33
N ARG A 445 5.15 -8.86 -10.51
CA ARG A 445 4.41 -8.24 -9.41
C ARG A 445 2.94 -8.59 -9.49
N ILE A 446 2.50 -9.51 -8.62
CA ILE A 446 1.10 -9.92 -8.57
C ILE A 446 0.35 -8.95 -7.65
N HIS A 447 -0.39 -8.03 -8.26
CA HIS A 447 -1.22 -7.06 -7.54
C HIS A 447 -2.45 -7.71 -6.90
N HIS A 448 -2.96 -7.12 -5.83
CA HIS A 448 -4.11 -7.61 -5.07
C HIS A 448 -5.34 -7.89 -5.93
N TYR A 449 -5.64 -7.04 -6.91
CA TYR A 449 -6.79 -7.24 -7.81
C TYR A 449 -6.66 -8.50 -8.65
N LEU A 450 -5.45 -8.86 -9.09
CA LEU A 450 -5.20 -10.09 -9.85
C LEU A 450 -5.42 -11.32 -8.98
N ILE A 451 -4.91 -11.30 -7.75
CA ILE A 451 -5.18 -12.37 -6.77
C ILE A 451 -6.69 -12.54 -6.59
N GLY A 452 -7.41 -11.43 -6.41
CA GLY A 452 -8.86 -11.45 -6.28
C GLY A 452 -9.57 -12.04 -7.50
N ILE A 453 -9.19 -11.64 -8.71
CA ILE A 453 -9.76 -12.15 -9.97
C ILE A 453 -9.44 -13.65 -10.14
N PHE A 454 -8.18 -14.04 -9.93
CA PHE A 454 -7.75 -15.43 -10.15
C PHE A 454 -8.28 -16.41 -9.09
N LEU A 455 -8.41 -16.00 -7.83
CA LEU A 455 -8.93 -16.88 -6.78
C LEU A 455 -10.45 -16.97 -6.75
N SER A 456 -11.18 -16.01 -7.33
CA SER A 456 -12.63 -15.98 -7.30
C SER A 456 -13.31 -17.21 -7.92
N PRO A 457 -12.92 -17.73 -9.09
CA PRO A 457 -13.52 -18.94 -9.64
C PRO A 457 -13.27 -20.18 -8.78
N LEU A 458 -12.16 -20.25 -8.04
CA LEU A 458 -11.90 -21.34 -7.08
C LEU A 458 -12.85 -21.27 -5.88
N ALA A 459 -13.30 -20.06 -5.50
CA ALA A 459 -14.25 -19.85 -4.41
C ALA A 459 -15.72 -20.01 -4.85
N SER A 460 -16.01 -20.66 -5.98
CA SER A 460 -17.36 -20.76 -6.56
C SER A 460 -18.21 -21.95 -6.06
N ALA A 461 -17.72 -22.71 -5.08
CA ALA A 461 -18.50 -23.80 -4.50
C ALA A 461 -19.72 -23.27 -3.70
N LYS A 462 -20.81 -24.03 -3.66
CA LYS A 462 -22.06 -23.63 -2.99
C LYS A 462 -21.98 -23.83 -1.46
N THR A 463 -21.04 -23.11 -0.82
CA THR A 463 -20.79 -23.19 0.62
C THR A 463 -20.70 -21.80 1.27
N LYS A 464 -20.94 -21.71 2.59
CA LYS A 464 -20.78 -20.45 3.34
C LYS A 464 -19.34 -19.94 3.30
N ILE A 465 -18.37 -20.85 3.32
CA ILE A 465 -16.94 -20.50 3.20
C ILE A 465 -16.67 -19.85 1.84
N SER A 466 -17.28 -20.36 0.77
CA SER A 466 -17.17 -19.71 -0.54
C SER A 466 -17.77 -18.30 -0.54
N GLY A 467 -18.88 -18.09 0.18
CA GLY A 467 -19.46 -16.76 0.35
C GLY A 467 -18.51 -15.78 1.06
N VAL A 468 -17.86 -16.23 2.16
CA VAL A 468 -16.83 -15.44 2.88
C VAL A 468 -15.68 -15.07 1.95
N LEU A 469 -15.15 -16.07 1.23
CA LEU A 469 -14.04 -15.85 0.29
C LEU A 469 -14.42 -14.93 -0.84
N GLN A 470 -15.58 -15.13 -1.44
CA GLN A 470 -16.08 -14.27 -2.54
C GLN A 470 -16.27 -12.83 -2.07
N GLY A 471 -16.88 -12.62 -0.90
CA GLY A 471 -17.01 -11.28 -0.33
C GLY A 471 -15.66 -10.61 -0.19
N PHE A 472 -14.71 -11.25 0.47
CA PHE A 472 -13.34 -10.72 0.64
C PHE A 472 -12.64 -10.46 -0.70
N LEU A 473 -12.66 -11.43 -1.62
CA LEU A 473 -12.00 -11.32 -2.92
C LEU A 473 -12.59 -10.20 -3.78
N LEU A 474 -13.94 -10.01 -3.76
CA LEU A 474 -14.57 -8.88 -4.44
C LEU A 474 -14.08 -7.54 -3.88
N GLY A 475 -14.05 -7.41 -2.55
CA GLY A 475 -13.52 -6.21 -1.89
C GLY A 475 -12.06 -5.95 -2.25
N MET A 476 -11.24 -6.99 -2.30
CA MET A 476 -9.82 -6.88 -2.68
C MET A 476 -9.64 -6.48 -4.15
N VAL A 477 -10.46 -6.99 -5.08
CA VAL A 477 -10.47 -6.53 -6.49
C VAL A 477 -10.80 -5.05 -6.57
N GLN A 478 -11.84 -4.61 -5.84
CA GLN A 478 -12.27 -3.21 -5.80
C GLN A 478 -11.19 -2.30 -5.24
N ASN A 479 -10.60 -2.68 -4.11
CA ASN A 479 -9.50 -1.94 -3.49
C ASN A 479 -8.31 -1.80 -4.47
N GLY A 480 -7.87 -2.90 -5.06
CA GLY A 480 -6.74 -2.91 -5.97
C GLY A 480 -6.95 -2.08 -7.22
N VAL A 481 -8.08 -2.26 -7.92
CA VAL A 481 -8.36 -1.52 -9.16
C VAL A 481 -8.62 -0.04 -8.91
N ALA A 482 -9.40 0.30 -7.88
CA ALA A 482 -9.75 1.69 -7.61
C ALA A 482 -8.54 2.52 -7.15
N ARG A 483 -7.57 1.90 -6.45
CA ARG A 483 -6.36 2.57 -5.99
C ARG A 483 -5.24 2.57 -7.03
N TRP A 484 -4.91 1.40 -7.57
CA TRP A 484 -3.71 1.18 -8.40
C TRP A 484 -4.01 1.08 -9.89
N SER A 485 -5.30 1.15 -10.29
CA SER A 485 -5.73 0.87 -11.65
C SER A 485 -5.48 -0.61 -12.02
N PHE A 486 -5.50 -0.94 -13.30
CA PHE A 486 -5.07 -2.23 -13.82
C PHE A 486 -3.55 -2.20 -14.05
N ALA A 487 -2.79 -2.12 -12.95
CA ALA A 487 -1.34 -2.08 -13.00
C ALA A 487 -0.75 -3.32 -13.67
N SER A 488 0.40 -3.17 -14.33
CA SER A 488 1.08 -4.24 -15.05
C SER A 488 1.48 -5.40 -14.13
N ILE A 489 1.47 -6.62 -14.68
CA ILE A 489 1.99 -7.82 -13.99
C ILE A 489 3.52 -7.84 -14.02
N LEU A 490 4.11 -7.26 -15.07
CA LEU A 490 5.56 -7.11 -15.22
C LEU A 490 5.92 -5.64 -15.04
N GLU A 491 6.78 -5.36 -14.09
CA GLU A 491 7.35 -4.04 -13.85
C GLU A 491 8.87 -4.11 -14.00
N GLN A 492 9.49 -3.01 -14.43
CA GLN A 492 10.95 -2.95 -14.48
C GLN A 492 11.52 -3.11 -13.07
N THR A 493 12.60 -3.87 -12.94
CA THR A 493 13.19 -4.13 -11.62
C THR A 493 13.61 -2.82 -10.92
N SER A 494 14.07 -1.81 -11.67
CA SER A 494 14.38 -0.48 -11.18
C SER A 494 13.17 0.26 -10.60
N GLU A 495 11.98 0.11 -11.20
CA GLU A 495 10.74 0.72 -10.70
C GLU A 495 10.23 0.04 -9.42
N VAL A 496 10.41 -1.29 -9.34
CA VAL A 496 10.02 -2.05 -8.14
C VAL A 496 10.90 -1.70 -6.93
N ILE A 497 12.19 -1.48 -7.16
CA ILE A 497 13.13 -1.05 -6.13
C ILE A 497 12.78 0.37 -5.65
N GLY A 498 12.36 1.25 -6.56
CA GLY A 498 12.00 2.64 -6.27
C GLY A 498 13.16 3.40 -5.61
N ASP A 499 12.94 3.92 -4.40
CA ASP A 499 13.95 4.57 -3.56
C ASP A 499 14.76 3.57 -2.70
N GLY A 500 14.62 2.28 -2.98
CA GLY A 500 15.38 1.20 -2.33
C GLY A 500 16.83 1.18 -2.75
N TYR A 501 17.57 0.25 -2.16
CA TYR A 501 18.98 0.04 -2.50
C TYR A 501 19.13 -0.43 -3.94
N LEU A 502 20.10 0.16 -4.63
CA LEU A 502 20.61 -0.35 -5.90
C LEU A 502 21.31 -1.68 -5.60
N SER A 503 20.64 -2.78 -5.84
CA SER A 503 21.16 -4.11 -5.55
C SER A 503 22.29 -4.46 -6.52
N GLY A 504 23.46 -4.82 -5.98
CA GLY A 504 24.57 -5.38 -6.73
C GLY A 504 25.79 -4.49 -6.90
N ASP A 505 25.70 -3.21 -6.58
CA ASP A 505 26.84 -2.31 -6.71
C ASP A 505 27.64 -2.22 -5.40
N SER A 506 28.96 -2.41 -5.49
CA SER A 506 29.83 -2.17 -4.36
C SER A 506 29.85 -0.68 -4.05
N MET A 507 29.65 -0.34 -2.80
CA MET A 507 29.82 1.01 -2.28
C MET A 507 31.32 1.31 -2.05
N PRO A 508 31.73 2.59 -2.09
CA PRO A 508 33.06 2.97 -1.63
C PRO A 508 33.25 2.56 -0.16
N GLU A 509 34.46 2.19 0.23
CA GLU A 509 34.77 1.88 1.62
C GLU A 509 35.63 3.01 2.21
N PHE A 510 35.24 3.53 3.38
CA PHE A 510 36.05 4.51 4.10
C PHE A 510 37.38 3.90 4.59
N ASP A 511 38.46 4.63 4.39
CA ASP A 511 39.74 4.36 5.04
C ASP A 511 39.92 5.30 6.23
N LEU A 512 39.45 4.84 7.39
CA LEU A 512 39.47 5.65 8.61
C LEU A 512 40.88 5.81 9.20
N GLU A 513 41.81 4.89 8.90
CA GLU A 513 43.21 4.97 9.37
C GLU A 513 43.96 6.10 8.67
N GLN A 514 43.64 6.34 7.41
CA GLN A 514 44.25 7.43 6.61
C GLN A 514 43.44 8.73 6.66
N SER A 515 42.31 8.74 7.34
CA SER A 515 41.42 9.90 7.50
C SER A 515 41.74 10.63 8.82
N GLY A 516 41.79 11.96 8.82
CA GLY A 516 42.05 12.73 10.03
C GLY A 516 42.42 14.18 9.76
N LEU A 517 42.64 14.91 10.84
CA LEU A 517 43.09 16.30 10.76
C LEU A 517 44.57 16.38 10.37
N ILE A 518 44.87 17.30 9.47
CA ILE A 518 46.19 17.61 8.96
C ILE A 518 46.47 19.12 9.05
N ASN A 519 47.69 19.55 8.73
CA ASN A 519 48.13 20.95 8.69
C ASN A 519 47.83 21.73 9.99
N GLY A 520 48.21 21.17 11.14
CA GLY A 520 48.02 21.83 12.42
C GLY A 520 46.56 21.99 12.82
N LEU A 521 45.72 20.99 12.51
CA LEU A 521 44.31 20.90 12.85
C LEU A 521 43.39 21.81 12.01
N LYS A 522 43.84 22.36 10.89
CA LYS A 522 43.03 23.25 10.04
C LYS A 522 42.27 22.51 8.96
N ASP A 523 42.86 21.45 8.42
CA ASP A 523 42.34 20.72 7.28
C ASP A 523 41.90 19.31 7.69
N LEU A 524 40.80 18.82 7.14
CA LEU A 524 40.31 17.47 7.35
C LEU A 524 40.54 16.64 6.09
N LYS A 525 41.27 15.53 6.21
CA LYS A 525 41.42 14.53 5.15
C LYS A 525 40.39 13.42 5.33
N VAL A 526 39.64 13.16 4.30
CA VAL A 526 38.69 12.02 4.19
C VAL A 526 39.27 11.09 3.13
N SER A 527 39.52 9.84 3.48
CA SER A 527 40.13 8.84 2.58
C SER A 527 39.20 7.65 2.37
N TRP A 528 39.36 7.00 1.21
CA TRP A 528 38.58 5.82 0.84
C TRP A 528 39.42 4.82 0.06
N LYS A 529 39.01 3.53 0.10
CA LYS A 529 39.65 2.49 -0.70
C LYS A 529 39.08 2.55 -2.13
N SER A 530 39.98 2.39 -3.10
CA SER A 530 39.68 2.54 -4.53
C SER A 530 39.12 1.29 -5.19
N GLU A 531 38.96 0.19 -4.47
CA GLU A 531 38.48 -1.07 -5.00
C GLU A 531 36.96 -0.99 -5.28
N GLY A 532 36.58 -0.88 -6.53
CA GLY A 532 35.20 -0.94 -6.99
C GLY A 532 35.09 -1.84 -8.19
N PRO A 533 34.01 -2.62 -8.33
CA PRO A 533 33.89 -3.69 -9.32
C PRO A 533 33.63 -3.21 -10.74
N ASP A 534 33.43 -1.93 -10.98
CA ASP A 534 32.99 -1.44 -12.28
C ASP A 534 33.94 -0.35 -12.82
N ASP A 535 34.39 -0.56 -14.06
CA ASP A 535 35.18 0.43 -14.83
C ASP A 535 34.40 1.73 -15.09
N ARG A 536 33.08 1.72 -14.91
CA ARG A 536 32.21 2.91 -15.03
C ARG A 536 32.38 3.88 -13.86
N ALA A 537 32.75 3.39 -12.67
CA ALA A 537 32.92 4.21 -11.47
C ALA A 537 34.21 5.06 -11.57
N SER A 538 34.12 6.26 -12.11
CA SER A 538 35.25 7.17 -12.29
C SER A 538 35.36 8.27 -11.22
N LEU A 539 34.27 8.59 -10.55
CA LEU A 539 34.16 9.64 -9.55
C LEU A 539 33.63 9.12 -8.22
N VAL A 540 34.00 9.80 -7.13
CA VAL A 540 33.46 9.59 -5.79
C VAL A 540 32.81 10.88 -5.32
N GLY A 541 31.52 10.80 -4.99
CA GLY A 541 30.78 11.86 -4.33
C GLY A 541 30.94 11.75 -2.82
N VAL A 542 31.23 12.88 -2.18
CA VAL A 542 31.36 13.01 -0.72
C VAL A 542 30.24 13.87 -0.20
N MET A 543 29.35 13.25 0.55
CA MET A 543 28.32 13.97 1.30
C MET A 543 28.86 14.40 2.64
N VAL A 544 28.45 15.60 3.03
CA VAL A 544 28.68 16.14 4.37
C VAL A 544 27.33 16.55 4.93
N ASN A 545 26.94 15.98 6.05
CA ASN A 545 25.66 16.21 6.72
C ASN A 545 24.45 15.99 5.78
N ASP A 546 24.46 14.84 5.08
CA ASP A 546 23.40 14.43 4.14
C ASP A 546 23.17 15.35 2.92
N VAL A 547 24.17 16.19 2.60
CA VAL A 547 24.18 17.03 1.39
C VAL A 547 25.46 16.76 0.60
N LEU A 548 25.34 16.51 -0.70
CA LEU A 548 26.48 16.31 -1.60
C LEU A 548 27.27 17.61 -1.74
N ARG A 549 28.51 17.62 -1.23
CA ARG A 549 29.37 18.81 -1.25
C ARG A 549 30.50 18.71 -2.26
N PHE A 550 31.01 17.51 -2.49
CA PHE A 550 32.17 17.30 -3.34
C PHE A 550 31.97 16.10 -4.25
N ILE A 551 32.45 16.22 -5.49
CA ILE A 551 32.62 15.12 -6.42
C ILE A 551 34.07 15.17 -6.90
N VAL A 552 34.82 14.09 -6.69
CA VAL A 552 36.26 14.03 -6.95
C VAL A 552 36.60 12.75 -7.71
N PRO A 553 37.71 12.75 -8.50
CA PRO A 553 38.14 11.55 -9.19
C PRO A 553 38.44 10.41 -8.21
N LYS A 554 37.97 9.21 -8.52
CA LYS A 554 38.17 7.98 -7.74
C LYS A 554 39.65 7.72 -7.46
N ILE A 555 40.53 8.02 -8.44
CA ILE A 555 41.97 7.79 -8.38
C ILE A 555 42.67 8.56 -7.26
N ASN A 556 42.09 9.67 -6.81
CA ASN A 556 42.69 10.50 -5.76
C ASN A 556 42.70 9.82 -4.38
N GLN A 557 41.86 8.83 -4.15
CA GLN A 557 41.69 8.04 -2.92
C GLN A 557 41.48 8.88 -1.63
N SER A 558 41.49 10.20 -1.73
CA SER A 558 41.25 11.11 -0.61
C SER A 558 40.80 12.49 -1.08
N LEU A 559 40.10 13.19 -0.17
CA LEU A 559 39.71 14.59 -0.29
C LEU A 559 40.24 15.36 0.92
N ILE A 560 40.87 16.51 0.69
CA ILE A 560 41.30 17.44 1.74
C ILE A 560 40.30 18.61 1.77
N ILE A 561 39.62 18.76 2.90
CA ILE A 561 38.70 19.86 3.14
C ILE A 561 39.46 20.94 3.92
N HIS A 562 39.84 22.00 3.20
CA HIS A 562 40.64 23.08 3.75
C HIS A 562 39.84 23.95 4.73
N ASN A 563 40.50 24.43 5.77
CA ASN A 563 39.92 25.28 6.81
C ASN A 563 38.63 24.70 7.42
N PHE A 564 38.53 23.37 7.51
CA PHE A 564 37.35 22.66 7.94
C PHE A 564 36.81 23.16 9.29
N LEU A 565 37.66 23.26 10.30
CA LEU A 565 37.26 23.72 11.64
C LEU A 565 36.86 25.20 11.66
N ASN A 566 37.52 26.05 10.87
CA ASN A 566 37.19 27.48 10.80
C ASN A 566 35.84 27.69 10.11
N ASN A 567 35.55 26.91 9.08
CA ASN A 567 34.26 26.96 8.39
C ASN A 567 33.10 26.44 9.27
N LEU A 568 33.37 25.47 10.15
CA LEU A 568 32.40 25.03 11.15
C LEU A 568 32.18 26.06 12.26
N THR A 569 33.22 26.80 12.68
CA THR A 569 33.17 27.77 13.77
C THR A 569 32.72 29.16 13.33
N SER A 570 32.94 29.56 12.09
CA SER A 570 32.55 30.89 11.57
C SER A 570 31.04 31.09 11.46
N ILE A 571 30.28 30.04 11.54
CA ILE A 571 28.80 30.05 11.53
C ILE A 571 28.25 30.40 12.93
N SER A 572 29.07 30.39 13.98
CA SER A 572 28.65 30.63 15.37
C SER A 572 29.14 31.98 15.87
N THR A 573 28.41 33.08 15.62
CA THR A 573 28.67 34.41 16.15
C THR A 573 28.05 34.70 17.53
N SER A 574 27.42 33.73 18.19
CA SER A 574 26.88 33.92 19.54
C SER A 574 27.18 32.71 20.45
N PRO A 575 27.69 32.96 21.68
CA PRO A 575 27.95 31.93 22.68
C PRO A 575 26.61 31.51 23.32
N SER A 576 25.83 30.67 22.65
CA SER A 576 24.67 30.06 23.24
C SER A 576 24.97 28.61 23.66
N PRO A 577 24.20 28.01 24.61
CA PRO A 577 24.42 26.63 25.06
C PRO A 577 24.30 25.56 23.96
N LEU A 578 23.99 25.97 22.75
CA LEU A 578 23.98 25.16 21.52
C LEU A 578 25.39 24.82 20.98
N GLN A 579 26.47 25.39 21.56
CA GLN A 579 27.85 25.07 21.18
C GLN A 579 28.22 23.58 21.36
N ALA A 580 27.48 22.84 22.18
CA ALA A 580 27.58 21.39 22.30
C ALA A 580 27.02 20.62 21.09
N ALA A 581 26.22 21.26 20.23
CA ALA A 581 25.58 20.62 19.08
C ALA A 581 26.50 20.43 17.86
N PHE A 582 27.65 21.12 17.81
CA PHE A 582 28.62 21.05 16.69
C PHE A 582 29.68 19.98 16.84
N ASN A 583 29.46 19.00 17.68
CA ASN A 583 30.49 17.99 17.94
C ASN A 583 30.55 16.88 16.90
N GLN A 584 29.59 16.81 15.99
CA GLN A 584 29.44 15.68 15.07
C GLN A 584 29.27 16.17 13.63
N VAL A 585 30.01 15.55 12.71
CA VAL A 585 29.84 15.74 11.27
C VAL A 585 29.71 14.37 10.61
N PHE A 586 28.72 14.22 9.75
CA PHE A 586 28.41 12.96 9.10
C PHE A 586 28.91 12.95 7.66
N PHE A 587 29.67 11.93 7.31
CA PHE A 587 30.22 11.72 5.97
C PHE A 587 29.63 10.47 5.34
N ARG A 588 29.31 10.53 4.04
CA ARG A 588 28.92 9.39 3.22
C ARG A 588 29.61 9.47 1.87
N LEU A 589 29.85 8.31 1.26
CA LEU A 589 30.48 8.18 -0.04
C LEU A 589 29.56 7.44 -1.00
N ALA A 590 29.60 7.79 -2.30
CA ALA A 590 28.97 7.03 -3.36
C ALA A 590 29.81 7.10 -4.64
N PHE A 591 29.70 6.11 -5.51
CA PHE A 591 30.31 6.15 -6.84
C PHE A 591 29.43 6.88 -7.84
N PHE A 592 30.09 7.64 -8.74
CA PHE A 592 29.46 8.38 -9.82
C PHE A 592 30.13 8.06 -11.16
N ASP A 593 29.35 8.11 -12.24
CA ASP A 593 29.80 7.99 -13.63
C ASP A 593 29.98 9.38 -14.26
N ASN A 594 31.11 9.58 -14.93
CA ASN A 594 31.41 10.83 -15.66
C ASN A 594 31.06 10.73 -17.16
N LYS A 595 30.74 9.54 -17.69
CA LYS A 595 30.56 9.32 -19.13
C LYS A 595 29.20 9.82 -19.66
N MET A 596 28.22 9.99 -18.83
CA MET A 596 26.93 10.61 -19.16
C MET A 596 27.00 12.07 -18.73
N ASN A 597 26.81 13.04 -19.61
CA ASN A 597 26.85 14.52 -19.41
C ASN A 597 26.15 15.08 -18.16
N ALA A 598 25.73 14.24 -17.23
CA ALA A 598 25.31 14.51 -15.87
C ALA A 598 26.04 13.51 -14.97
N GLU A 599 26.66 14.02 -13.92
CA GLU A 599 27.22 13.22 -12.84
C GLU A 599 26.14 12.26 -12.31
N HIS A 600 26.10 11.06 -12.87
CA HIS A 600 25.07 10.07 -12.53
C HIS A 600 25.59 9.16 -11.42
N ARG A 601 24.84 9.08 -10.33
CA ARG A 601 25.14 8.17 -9.22
C ARG A 601 24.89 6.73 -9.66
N ILE A 602 25.89 5.88 -9.50
CA ILE A 602 25.85 4.46 -9.89
C ILE A 602 25.86 3.50 -8.69
N SER A 603 26.19 3.98 -7.49
CA SER A 603 26.09 3.18 -6.26
C SER A 603 25.23 3.86 -5.21
N GLU A 604 24.79 3.11 -4.20
CA GLU A 604 24.21 3.72 -3.00
C GLU A 604 25.28 4.50 -2.21
N TYR A 605 24.79 5.41 -1.36
CA TYR A 605 25.65 6.03 -0.36
C TYR A 605 25.94 5.04 0.77
N THR A 606 27.19 5.07 1.24
CA THR A 606 27.59 4.31 2.43
C THR A 606 26.74 4.69 3.64
N GLY A 607 26.72 3.84 4.65
CA GLY A 607 26.30 4.26 5.98
C GLY A 607 27.13 5.47 6.44
N PRO A 608 26.54 6.40 7.23
CA PRO A 608 27.26 7.59 7.68
C PRO A 608 28.41 7.21 8.62
N VAL A 609 29.57 7.77 8.34
CA VAL A 609 30.71 7.79 9.25
C VAL A 609 30.66 9.11 10.01
N THR A 610 30.81 9.06 11.32
CA THR A 610 30.72 10.24 12.18
C THR A 610 32.10 10.69 12.60
N PHE A 611 32.42 11.96 12.31
CA PHE A 611 33.61 12.63 12.84
C PHE A 611 33.20 13.47 14.06
N PHE A 612 33.83 13.19 15.22
CA PHE A 612 33.65 13.95 16.43
C PHE A 612 34.71 15.08 16.50
N VAL A 613 34.27 16.32 16.43
CA VAL A 613 35.12 17.49 16.34
C VAL A 613 35.92 17.71 17.63
N ASN A 614 35.31 17.50 18.81
CA ASN A 614 35.91 17.78 20.12
C ASN A 614 37.10 16.85 20.46
N ASN A 615 36.94 15.56 20.19
CA ASN A 615 37.97 14.55 20.49
C ASN A 615 38.70 14.04 19.24
N GLN A 616 38.36 14.59 18.06
CA GLN A 616 39.03 14.30 16.76
C GLN A 616 39.00 12.80 16.43
N THR A 617 37.92 12.11 16.80
CA THR A 617 37.78 10.68 16.58
C THR A 617 36.76 10.39 15.52
N TRP A 618 36.93 9.26 14.82
CA TRP A 618 35.99 8.70 13.88
C TRP A 618 35.21 7.56 14.52
N LEU A 619 33.92 7.56 14.27
CA LEU A 619 33.07 6.39 14.49
C LEU A 619 32.75 5.77 13.13
N GLY A 620 32.99 4.47 13.00
CA GLY A 620 32.75 3.73 11.77
C GLY A 620 31.31 3.82 11.23
N PRO A 621 31.07 3.31 10.01
CA PRO A 621 29.77 3.48 9.36
C PRO A 621 28.66 2.84 10.18
N THR A 622 27.58 3.58 10.38
CA THR A 622 26.34 3.04 10.95
C THR A 622 25.78 1.98 10.00
N PRO A 623 25.57 0.73 10.44
CA PRO A 623 25.00 -0.29 9.60
C PRO A 623 23.63 0.16 9.09
N VAL A 624 23.39 0.00 7.80
CA VAL A 624 22.09 0.35 7.19
C VAL A 624 21.13 -0.85 7.23
N TYR A 625 21.66 -2.05 7.58
CA TYR A 625 20.92 -3.33 7.63
C TYR A 625 21.20 -4.08 8.92
#